data_e2c4fa3d3e7d78ce590d32ac56d7bb00
#
_entry.id   e2c4fa3d3e7d78ce590d32ac56d7bb00
#
_cell.length_a   1.000
_cell.length_b   1.000
_cell.length_c   1.000
_cell.angle_alpha   90.00
_cell.angle_beta   90.00
_cell.angle_gamma   90.00
#
_symmetry.space_group_name_H-M   'P 1'
#
loop_
_entity.id
_entity.type
_entity.pdbx_description
1 polymer ?
#
loop_
_entity_poly.entity_id
_entity_poly.type
_entity_poly.pdbx_seq_one_letter_code
_entity_poly.pdbx_strand_id
1 'polypeptide(L)'
;MSENYGMLGSTIMKYSIYKLEFQTGVHLGTGMLNESEYTFRADQLFSALYIEALKLKCEKKFYDCVKSGKLLFSDAFPYLGKTYMIPKPMIYVEPKVRGISEQKKLFKKMKFISIEQIEDFFNGTMNLSEDPMKNYGTYIQQSMANVRCEEETAPYRVGTFYFSEDNGLYVIVSYESATEKMLAEELLEALSYTGIGGKKSVGLGKFKLLKGKMSECLLEHLNSNSKKKVLLSVALPREDELDRALENSSYQLEKRSGFVASSTYADEWRKKKDLYVFASGSCFEELFEGDI
;
A
#
# COMPACT_ATOMS: atom_id res chain seq x y z
N MET A 1 -45.46 16.95 -10.20
CA MET A 1 -44.48 17.38 -9.18
C MET A 1 -43.20 16.67 -9.51
N SER A 2 -42.28 17.36 -10.16
CA SER A 2 -40.98 16.84 -10.55
C SER A 2 -40.00 17.08 -9.41
N GLU A 3 -39.64 16.03 -8.71
CA GLU A 3 -38.59 16.10 -7.72
C GLU A 3 -37.23 16.23 -8.43
N ASN A 4 -36.64 17.40 -8.27
CA ASN A 4 -35.24 17.66 -8.62
C ASN A 4 -34.35 16.82 -7.72
N TYR A 5 -33.82 15.71 -8.22
CA TYR A 5 -32.63 15.10 -7.65
C TYR A 5 -31.44 16.02 -7.94
N GLY A 6 -31.09 16.80 -6.93
CA GLY A 6 -29.90 17.65 -6.98
C GLY A 6 -28.68 16.77 -7.28
N MET A 7 -27.95 17.12 -8.34
CA MET A 7 -26.59 16.63 -8.58
C MET A 7 -25.76 16.98 -7.34
N LEU A 8 -25.43 15.97 -6.54
CA LEU A 8 -24.33 16.06 -5.60
C LEU A 8 -23.08 16.35 -6.45
N GLY A 9 -22.57 17.57 -6.33
CA GLY A 9 -21.35 17.96 -7.03
C GLY A 9 -20.25 16.98 -6.69
N SER A 10 -19.74 16.26 -7.67
CA SER A 10 -18.60 15.39 -7.52
C SER A 10 -17.43 16.22 -7.04
N THR A 11 -17.08 16.10 -5.77
CA THR A 11 -15.92 16.79 -5.21
C THR A 11 -14.67 16.29 -5.94
N ILE A 12 -13.91 17.21 -6.54
CA ILE A 12 -12.70 16.85 -7.26
C ILE A 12 -11.63 16.51 -6.23
N MET A 13 -11.27 15.22 -6.16
CA MET A 13 -10.18 14.75 -5.31
C MET A 13 -8.84 15.23 -5.86
N LYS A 14 -7.96 15.60 -4.95
CA LYS A 14 -6.57 15.99 -5.24
C LYS A 14 -5.62 14.90 -4.77
N TYR A 15 -4.47 14.81 -5.40
CA TYR A 15 -3.51 13.74 -5.11
C TYR A 15 -2.14 14.30 -4.76
N SER A 16 -1.46 13.65 -3.85
CA SER A 16 -0.05 13.89 -3.52
C SER A 16 0.69 12.57 -3.34
N ILE A 17 1.98 12.56 -3.69
CA ILE A 17 2.87 11.43 -3.45
C ILE A 17 3.79 11.76 -2.28
N TYR A 18 3.93 10.81 -1.36
CA TYR A 18 4.88 10.87 -0.26
C TYR A 18 5.81 9.65 -0.36
N LYS A 19 7.12 9.92 -0.46
CA LYS A 19 8.17 8.90 -0.46
C LYS A 19 8.60 8.63 0.97
N LEU A 20 8.75 7.36 1.29
CA LEU A 20 9.28 6.86 2.53
C LEU A 20 10.69 6.34 2.24
N GLU A 21 11.70 7.16 2.51
CA GLU A 21 13.11 6.83 2.37
C GLU A 21 13.58 6.18 3.67
N PHE A 22 13.65 4.84 3.67
CA PHE A 22 13.99 4.09 4.88
C PHE A 22 15.46 4.26 5.23
N GLN A 23 15.71 4.64 6.46
CA GLN A 23 17.06 4.82 7.04
C GLN A 23 17.54 3.58 7.77
N THR A 24 16.63 2.68 8.09
CA THR A 24 16.89 1.41 8.75
C THR A 24 16.16 0.30 8.01
N GLY A 25 16.53 -0.96 8.26
CA GLY A 25 15.76 -2.08 7.74
C GLY A 25 14.32 -2.07 8.24
N VAL A 26 13.44 -2.74 7.51
CA VAL A 26 12.03 -2.90 7.88
C VAL A 26 11.70 -4.35 8.14
N HIS A 27 10.85 -4.61 9.14
CA HIS A 27 10.22 -5.90 9.37
C HIS A 27 8.71 -5.77 9.11
N LEU A 28 8.28 -6.19 7.93
CA LEU A 28 6.87 -6.22 7.53
C LEU A 28 6.40 -7.68 7.54
N GLY A 29 5.98 -8.15 8.73
CA GLY A 29 5.73 -9.56 8.98
C GLY A 29 4.55 -10.12 8.18
N THR A 30 4.73 -11.35 7.71
CA THR A 30 3.72 -12.16 6.99
C THR A 30 2.98 -13.14 7.91
N GLY A 31 3.30 -13.13 9.20
CA GLY A 31 2.81 -14.04 10.23
C GLY A 31 3.94 -14.80 10.94
N MET A 32 5.09 -14.96 10.29
CA MET A 32 6.30 -15.55 10.88
C MET A 32 7.34 -14.47 11.13
N LEU A 33 7.98 -14.51 12.30
CA LEU A 33 8.95 -13.49 12.69
C LEU A 33 10.22 -13.49 11.83
N ASN A 34 10.60 -14.65 11.31
CA ASN A 34 11.77 -14.82 10.44
C ASN A 34 11.50 -14.44 8.98
N GLU A 35 10.30 -13.97 8.63
CA GLU A 35 9.93 -13.54 7.29
C GLU A 35 9.57 -12.06 7.30
N SER A 36 9.83 -11.37 6.19
CA SER A 36 9.45 -9.98 5.98
C SER A 36 9.14 -9.72 4.51
N GLU A 37 8.05 -9.03 4.26
CA GLU A 37 7.84 -8.38 2.96
C GLU A 37 8.61 -7.06 2.88
N TYR A 38 8.58 -6.44 1.69
CA TYR A 38 9.17 -5.12 1.45
C TYR A 38 8.13 -4.04 1.15
N THR A 39 6.84 -4.41 1.13
CA THR A 39 5.70 -3.49 0.94
C THR A 39 4.67 -3.71 2.03
N PHE A 40 3.82 -2.73 2.28
CA PHE A 40 2.70 -2.83 3.20
C PHE A 40 1.42 -2.27 2.57
N ARG A 41 0.28 -2.67 3.13
CA ARG A 41 -1.03 -2.32 2.59
C ARG A 41 -1.61 -1.07 3.25
N ALA A 42 -2.62 -0.48 2.60
CA ALA A 42 -3.30 0.72 3.08
C ALA A 42 -3.93 0.54 4.47
N ASP A 43 -4.47 -0.64 4.79
CA ASP A 43 -5.01 -0.96 6.12
C ASP A 43 -3.94 -0.97 7.23
N GLN A 44 -2.71 -1.38 6.89
CA GLN A 44 -1.56 -1.29 7.80
C GLN A 44 -1.12 0.15 7.99
N LEU A 45 -1.11 0.94 6.90
CA LEU A 45 -0.82 2.37 6.97
C LEU A 45 -1.87 3.09 7.82
N PHE A 46 -3.15 2.86 7.55
CA PHE A 46 -4.23 3.43 8.35
C PHE A 46 -4.07 3.11 9.83
N SER A 47 -3.82 1.84 10.17
CA SER A 47 -3.62 1.42 11.56
C SER A 47 -2.42 2.12 12.22
N ALA A 48 -1.33 2.31 11.47
CA ALA A 48 -0.14 3.00 11.97
C ALA A 48 -0.41 4.50 12.18
N LEU A 49 -1.06 5.17 11.22
CA LEU A 49 -1.46 6.58 11.32
C LEU A 49 -2.50 6.81 12.41
N TYR A 50 -3.42 5.86 12.64
CA TYR A 50 -4.41 5.96 13.70
C TYR A 50 -3.74 5.95 15.09
N ILE A 51 -2.67 5.16 15.29
CA ILE A 51 -1.89 5.18 16.53
C ILE A 51 -1.21 6.55 16.72
N GLU A 52 -0.68 7.15 15.67
CA GLU A 52 -0.13 8.51 15.76
C GLU A 52 -1.22 9.55 16.03
N ALA A 53 -2.41 9.40 15.42
CA ALA A 53 -3.55 10.26 15.68
C ALA A 53 -4.03 10.19 17.14
N LEU A 54 -4.01 9.00 17.77
CA LEU A 54 -4.29 8.83 19.21
C LEU A 54 -3.30 9.61 20.08
N LYS A 55 -2.01 9.57 19.75
CA LYS A 55 -0.97 10.32 20.47
C LYS A 55 -1.14 11.83 20.34
N LEU A 56 -1.55 12.28 19.16
CA LEU A 56 -1.81 13.69 18.84
C LEU A 56 -3.23 14.16 19.22
N LYS A 57 -4.07 13.27 19.76
CA LYS A 57 -5.48 13.53 20.16
C LYS A 57 -6.35 14.05 19.01
N CYS A 58 -6.11 13.53 17.80
CA CYS A 58 -6.89 13.88 16.60
C CYS A 58 -7.51 12.64 15.91
N GLU A 59 -7.59 11.50 16.62
CA GLU A 59 -8.05 10.21 16.09
C GLU A 59 -9.47 10.27 15.54
N LYS A 60 -10.38 11.01 16.19
CA LYS A 60 -11.75 11.17 15.72
C LYS A 60 -11.78 11.90 14.38
N LYS A 61 -11.04 13.02 14.27
CA LYS A 61 -10.98 13.80 13.03
C LYS A 61 -10.39 12.95 11.90
N PHE A 62 -9.33 12.21 12.16
CA PHE A 62 -8.69 11.33 11.17
C PHE A 62 -9.65 10.23 10.71
N TYR A 63 -10.30 9.54 11.66
CA TYR A 63 -11.28 8.50 11.35
C TYR A 63 -12.45 9.03 10.51
N ASP A 64 -13.03 10.16 10.90
CA ASP A 64 -14.16 10.76 10.19
C ASP A 64 -13.79 11.18 8.75
N CYS A 65 -12.58 11.71 8.53
CA CYS A 65 -12.08 12.04 7.20
C CYS A 65 -11.92 10.80 6.31
N VAL A 66 -11.36 9.71 6.85
CA VAL A 66 -11.18 8.46 6.09
C VAL A 66 -12.52 7.79 5.82
N LYS A 67 -13.39 7.68 6.84
CA LYS A 67 -14.72 7.06 6.71
C LYS A 67 -15.63 7.79 5.72
N SER A 68 -15.50 9.11 5.63
CA SER A 68 -16.28 9.92 4.66
C SER A 68 -15.68 9.96 3.26
N GLY A 69 -14.58 9.24 3.00
CA GLY A 69 -13.89 9.24 1.70
C GLY A 69 -13.12 10.53 1.37
N LYS A 70 -13.04 11.48 2.31
CA LYS A 70 -12.33 12.76 2.11
C LYS A 70 -10.82 12.64 2.16
N LEU A 71 -10.33 11.55 2.73
CA LEU A 71 -8.90 11.22 2.82
C LEU A 71 -8.73 9.74 2.57
N LEU A 72 -7.99 9.38 1.51
CA LEU A 72 -7.74 8.00 1.12
C LEU A 72 -6.25 7.76 0.89
N PHE A 73 -5.82 6.52 1.06
CA PHE A 73 -4.43 6.09 0.93
C PHE A 73 -4.32 4.91 -0.02
N SER A 74 -3.28 4.91 -0.85
CA SER A 74 -2.89 3.69 -1.57
C SER A 74 -2.14 2.72 -0.66
N ASP A 75 -1.94 1.49 -1.12
CA ASP A 75 -0.87 0.64 -0.62
C ASP A 75 0.47 1.33 -0.81
N ALA A 76 1.48 0.89 -0.09
CA ALA A 76 2.84 1.39 -0.28
C ALA A 76 3.48 0.67 -1.48
N PHE A 77 3.87 1.43 -2.49
CA PHE A 77 4.46 0.91 -3.71
C PHE A 77 5.95 1.23 -3.79
N PRO A 78 6.73 0.41 -4.50
CA PRO A 78 8.15 0.66 -4.70
C PRO A 78 8.41 1.93 -5.52
N TYR A 79 9.51 2.62 -5.21
CA TYR A 79 10.17 3.51 -6.15
C TYR A 79 11.65 3.11 -6.29
N LEU A 80 12.20 3.26 -7.48
CA LEU A 80 13.61 3.01 -7.80
C LEU A 80 14.19 4.32 -8.35
N GLY A 81 14.97 5.00 -7.53
CA GLY A 81 15.46 6.33 -7.85
C GLY A 81 14.33 7.33 -8.13
N LYS A 82 14.12 7.64 -9.41
CA LYS A 82 13.06 8.55 -9.88
C LYS A 82 11.82 7.84 -10.42
N THR A 83 11.91 6.53 -10.64
CA THR A 83 10.84 5.72 -11.24
C THR A 83 9.89 5.22 -10.18
N TYR A 84 8.61 5.50 -10.34
CA TYR A 84 7.53 4.99 -9.50
C TYR A 84 6.96 3.71 -10.08
N MET A 85 6.81 2.69 -9.24
CA MET A 85 6.22 1.41 -9.62
C MET A 85 4.78 1.34 -9.11
N ILE A 86 3.88 0.80 -9.92
CA ILE A 86 2.49 0.53 -9.54
C ILE A 86 2.21 -0.97 -9.60
N PRO A 87 1.20 -1.48 -8.90
CA PRO A 87 0.83 -2.88 -9.03
C PRO A 87 0.47 -3.19 -10.48
N LYS A 88 1.01 -4.29 -10.99
CA LYS A 88 0.67 -4.76 -12.34
C LYS A 88 -0.83 -5.06 -12.41
N PRO A 89 -1.59 -4.44 -13.33
CA PRO A 89 -3.02 -4.68 -13.47
C PRO A 89 -3.34 -6.16 -13.75
N MET A 90 -4.31 -6.72 -13.06
CA MET A 90 -4.71 -8.13 -13.16
C MET A 90 -5.69 -8.35 -14.32
N ILE A 91 -5.33 -7.84 -15.49
CA ILE A 91 -6.07 -8.07 -16.72
C ILE A 91 -5.22 -8.86 -17.70
N TYR A 92 -5.87 -9.64 -18.52
CA TYR A 92 -5.20 -10.27 -19.66
C TYR A 92 -5.06 -9.24 -20.78
N VAL A 93 -3.82 -9.04 -21.21
CA VAL A 93 -3.48 -8.25 -22.40
C VAL A 93 -2.77 -9.18 -23.37
N GLU A 94 -3.24 -9.24 -24.61
CA GLU A 94 -2.61 -10.05 -25.64
C GLU A 94 -1.27 -9.44 -26.06
N PRO A 95 -0.15 -10.19 -25.91
CA PRO A 95 1.15 -9.66 -26.29
C PRO A 95 1.27 -9.51 -27.80
N LYS A 96 1.54 -8.28 -28.28
CA LYS A 96 1.82 -8.02 -29.70
C LYS A 96 3.27 -8.35 -30.07
N VAL A 97 4.17 -8.37 -29.08
CA VAL A 97 5.57 -8.73 -29.28
C VAL A 97 5.78 -10.17 -28.84
N ARG A 98 6.30 -11.01 -29.74
CA ARG A 98 6.68 -12.40 -29.41
C ARG A 98 7.94 -12.39 -28.54
N GLY A 99 7.77 -12.40 -27.23
CA GLY A 99 8.88 -12.55 -26.30
C GLY A 99 9.42 -13.98 -26.25
N ILE A 100 10.71 -14.12 -25.94
CA ILE A 100 11.35 -15.41 -25.62
C ILE A 100 10.78 -15.99 -24.31
N SER A 101 10.97 -17.29 -24.09
CA SER A 101 10.41 -18.01 -22.94
C SER A 101 10.78 -17.37 -21.58
N GLU A 102 11.99 -16.82 -21.47
CA GLU A 102 12.48 -16.17 -20.24
C GLU A 102 11.73 -14.88 -19.94
N GLN A 103 11.48 -14.05 -20.95
CA GLN A 103 10.69 -12.81 -20.81
C GLN A 103 9.27 -13.11 -20.37
N LYS A 104 8.64 -14.17 -20.89
CA LYS A 104 7.31 -14.59 -20.48
C LYS A 104 7.27 -15.03 -19.02
N LYS A 105 8.29 -15.73 -18.54
CA LYS A 105 8.41 -16.14 -17.13
C LYS A 105 8.62 -14.92 -16.22
N LEU A 106 9.45 -13.98 -16.63
CA LEU A 106 9.70 -12.74 -15.91
C LEU A 106 8.41 -11.93 -15.78
N PHE A 107 7.71 -11.70 -16.90
CA PHE A 107 6.43 -10.99 -16.93
C PHE A 107 5.36 -11.63 -16.03
N LYS A 108 5.31 -12.97 -15.96
CA LYS A 108 4.40 -13.69 -15.07
C LYS A 108 4.71 -13.47 -13.59
N LYS A 109 5.99 -13.40 -13.21
CA LYS A 109 6.44 -13.21 -11.82
C LYS A 109 6.38 -11.76 -11.34
N MET A 110 6.36 -10.83 -12.26
CA MET A 110 6.40 -9.41 -11.98
C MET A 110 5.13 -8.96 -11.25
N LYS A 111 5.30 -8.35 -10.08
CA LYS A 111 4.21 -7.81 -9.26
C LYS A 111 3.95 -6.33 -9.53
N PHE A 112 4.97 -5.60 -9.96
CA PHE A 112 4.92 -4.16 -10.17
C PHE A 112 5.43 -3.80 -11.56
N ILE A 113 4.88 -2.74 -12.15
CA ILE A 113 5.33 -2.14 -13.41
C ILE A 113 5.65 -0.67 -13.18
N SER A 114 6.55 -0.10 -13.99
CA SER A 114 6.79 1.34 -13.97
C SER A 114 5.55 2.09 -14.48
N ILE A 115 5.28 3.25 -13.86
CA ILE A 115 4.18 4.13 -14.30
C ILE A 115 4.37 4.54 -15.77
N GLU A 116 5.61 4.76 -16.19
CA GLU A 116 5.93 5.14 -17.57
C GLU A 116 5.65 4.03 -18.59
N GLN A 117 5.57 2.77 -18.13
CA GLN A 117 5.31 1.60 -18.98
C GLN A 117 3.84 1.15 -18.96
N ILE A 118 2.95 1.87 -18.29
CA ILE A 118 1.55 1.45 -18.15
C ILE A 118 0.83 1.37 -19.50
N GLU A 119 1.11 2.31 -20.40
CA GLU A 119 0.54 2.33 -21.74
C GLU A 119 1.08 1.16 -22.59
N ASP A 120 2.38 0.87 -22.50
CA ASP A 120 2.96 -0.28 -23.17
C ASP A 120 2.37 -1.59 -22.65
N PHE A 121 2.09 -1.67 -21.35
CA PHE A 121 1.39 -2.80 -20.76
C PHE A 121 0.00 -2.98 -21.38
N PHE A 122 -0.84 -1.94 -21.39
CA PHE A 122 -2.19 -2.02 -21.94
C PHE A 122 -2.20 -2.27 -23.45
N ASN A 123 -1.22 -1.79 -24.17
CA ASN A 123 -1.06 -2.01 -25.62
C ASN A 123 -0.47 -3.38 -25.96
N GLY A 124 0.01 -4.16 -25.00
CA GLY A 124 0.70 -5.44 -25.23
C GLY A 124 2.08 -5.29 -25.89
N THR A 125 2.67 -4.11 -25.82
CA THR A 125 3.98 -3.78 -26.40
C THR A 125 5.11 -3.78 -25.39
N MET A 126 4.79 -3.96 -24.10
CA MET A 126 5.76 -3.95 -23.02
C MET A 126 6.86 -5.01 -23.24
N ASN A 127 8.10 -4.58 -23.26
CA ASN A 127 9.27 -5.42 -23.40
C ASN A 127 10.12 -5.35 -22.12
N LEU A 128 10.50 -6.50 -21.59
CA LEU A 128 11.33 -6.62 -20.39
C LEU A 128 12.64 -7.32 -20.75
N SER A 129 13.74 -6.64 -20.53
CA SER A 129 15.09 -7.22 -20.65
C SER A 129 15.52 -7.94 -19.38
N GLU A 130 15.17 -7.38 -18.21
CA GLU A 130 15.50 -7.93 -16.88
C GLU A 130 14.43 -7.55 -15.85
N ASP A 131 14.54 -8.15 -14.66
CA ASP A 131 13.65 -7.82 -13.53
C ASP A 131 13.97 -6.40 -13.01
N PRO A 132 13.04 -5.45 -13.09
CA PRO A 132 13.27 -4.10 -12.59
C PRO A 132 13.54 -4.05 -11.08
N MET A 133 13.11 -5.08 -10.33
CA MET A 133 13.27 -5.17 -8.88
C MET A 133 14.57 -5.86 -8.44
N LYS A 134 15.45 -6.27 -9.38
CA LYS A 134 16.66 -7.05 -9.10
C LYS A 134 17.58 -6.43 -8.05
N ASN A 135 17.74 -5.12 -8.07
CA ASN A 135 18.63 -4.37 -7.16
C ASN A 135 17.83 -3.47 -6.19
N TYR A 136 16.59 -3.80 -5.92
CA TYR A 136 15.71 -2.98 -5.10
C TYR A 136 16.11 -2.94 -3.63
N GLY A 137 16.63 -4.05 -3.11
CA GLY A 137 17.06 -4.20 -1.73
C GLY A 137 17.50 -5.61 -1.41
N THR A 138 17.80 -5.86 -0.14
CA THR A 138 18.31 -7.14 0.34
C THR A 138 17.50 -7.60 1.55
N TYR A 139 17.08 -8.85 1.53
CA TYR A 139 16.47 -9.52 2.66
C TYR A 139 17.54 -10.18 3.53
N ILE A 140 17.48 -9.94 4.85
CA ILE A 140 18.41 -10.49 5.83
C ILE A 140 17.64 -11.10 7.00
N GLN A 141 18.06 -12.27 7.47
CA GLN A 141 17.60 -12.84 8.74
C GLN A 141 18.63 -12.51 9.84
N GLN A 142 18.22 -11.69 10.80
CA GLN A 142 19.04 -11.35 11.95
C GLN A 142 18.73 -12.26 13.13
N SER A 143 19.76 -12.82 13.77
CA SER A 143 19.60 -13.50 15.04
C SER A 143 19.58 -12.50 16.17
N MET A 144 18.55 -12.56 17.01
CA MET A 144 18.37 -11.73 18.19
C MET A 144 18.19 -12.63 19.41
N ALA A 145 18.47 -12.10 20.59
CA ALA A 145 18.29 -12.80 21.85
C ALA A 145 17.53 -11.93 22.86
N ASN A 146 16.63 -12.52 23.63
CA ASN A 146 15.94 -11.81 24.70
C ASN A 146 16.71 -12.00 26.01
N VAL A 147 17.32 -10.92 26.53
CA VAL A 147 18.21 -10.94 27.70
C VAL A 147 17.45 -10.68 29.03
N ARG A 148 16.13 -10.64 29.03
CA ARG A 148 15.33 -10.20 30.18
C ARG A 148 15.03 -11.29 31.22
N CYS A 149 15.37 -12.55 30.94
CA CYS A 149 15.08 -13.67 31.84
C CYS A 149 16.37 -14.23 32.42
N GLU A 150 16.31 -14.64 33.68
CA GLU A 150 17.39 -15.33 34.40
C GLU A 150 17.59 -16.78 33.93
N GLU A 151 16.69 -17.28 33.04
CA GLU A 151 16.79 -18.56 32.37
C GLU A 151 17.53 -18.45 31.05
N GLU A 152 18.00 -19.57 30.49
CA GLU A 152 18.75 -19.65 29.23
C GLU A 152 18.13 -18.81 28.11
N THR A 153 18.91 -17.87 27.56
CA THR A 153 18.48 -16.97 26.52
C THR A 153 18.30 -17.70 25.20
N ALA A 154 17.09 -17.94 24.77
CA ALA A 154 16.80 -18.56 23.48
C ALA A 154 16.97 -17.55 22.33
N PRO A 155 17.86 -17.82 21.35
CA PRO A 155 17.98 -16.98 20.17
C PRO A 155 16.75 -17.15 19.25
N TYR A 156 16.31 -16.07 18.62
CA TYR A 156 15.27 -16.07 17.62
C TYR A 156 15.69 -15.29 16.38
N ARG A 157 15.09 -15.59 15.22
CA ARG A 157 15.40 -14.94 13.95
C ARG A 157 14.34 -13.92 13.58
N VAL A 158 14.79 -12.76 13.10
CA VAL A 158 13.94 -11.69 12.58
C VAL A 158 14.26 -11.45 11.13
N GLY A 159 13.29 -11.61 10.24
CA GLY A 159 13.40 -11.24 8.85
C GLY A 159 13.34 -9.72 8.70
N THR A 160 14.29 -9.15 8.00
CA THR A 160 14.40 -7.70 7.81
C THR A 160 14.75 -7.42 6.36
N PHE A 161 14.07 -6.48 5.74
CA PHE A 161 14.39 -6.01 4.39
C PHE A 161 15.10 -4.66 4.47
N TYR A 162 16.20 -4.52 3.75
CA TYR A 162 16.97 -3.30 3.60
C TYR A 162 16.85 -2.80 2.16
N PHE A 163 16.35 -1.60 1.99
CA PHE A 163 16.29 -0.95 0.67
C PHE A 163 17.70 -0.56 0.22
N SER A 164 17.99 -0.70 -1.07
CA SER A 164 19.21 -0.16 -1.66
C SER A 164 19.14 1.37 -1.71
N GLU A 165 20.29 2.01 -1.88
CA GLU A 165 20.39 3.47 -2.02
C GLU A 165 19.43 3.99 -3.10
N ASP A 166 18.81 5.13 -2.87
CA ASP A 166 17.81 5.77 -3.73
C ASP A 166 16.51 4.97 -3.94
N ASN A 167 16.32 3.84 -3.26
CA ASN A 167 15.11 3.03 -3.33
C ASN A 167 14.31 3.12 -2.03
N GLY A 168 13.01 2.89 -2.12
CA GLY A 168 12.13 2.89 -0.97
C GLY A 168 10.67 2.70 -1.37
N LEU A 169 9.78 3.10 -0.49
CA LEU A 169 8.34 3.02 -0.74
C LEU A 169 7.75 4.42 -0.93
N TYR A 170 6.65 4.49 -1.66
CA TYR A 170 5.84 5.69 -1.72
C TYR A 170 4.36 5.34 -1.53
N VAL A 171 3.59 6.32 -1.09
CA VAL A 171 2.14 6.24 -0.98
C VAL A 171 1.50 7.39 -1.75
N ILE A 172 0.36 7.10 -2.36
CA ILE A 172 -0.50 8.12 -2.97
C ILE A 172 -1.55 8.47 -1.92
N VAL A 173 -1.67 9.76 -1.63
CA VAL A 173 -2.70 10.29 -0.74
C VAL A 173 -3.68 11.08 -1.57
N SER A 174 -4.95 10.68 -1.51
CA SER A 174 -6.07 11.40 -2.11
C SER A 174 -6.79 12.20 -1.03
N TYR A 175 -7.13 13.47 -1.31
CA TYR A 175 -7.74 14.37 -0.34
C TYR A 175 -8.68 15.38 -1.00
N GLU A 176 -9.70 15.77 -0.27
CA GLU A 176 -10.71 16.74 -0.72
C GLU A 176 -10.17 18.18 -0.63
N SER A 177 -9.58 18.54 0.50
CA SER A 177 -9.11 19.90 0.78
C SER A 177 -7.72 19.95 1.40
N ALA A 178 -7.20 21.18 1.57
CA ALA A 178 -5.91 21.39 2.23
C ALA A 178 -5.91 20.91 3.71
N THR A 179 -7.06 20.87 4.35
CA THR A 179 -7.19 20.44 5.75
C THR A 179 -6.87 18.94 5.90
N GLU A 180 -7.43 18.09 5.03
CA GLU A 180 -7.17 16.65 5.02
C GLU A 180 -5.72 16.37 4.62
N LYS A 181 -5.19 17.15 3.66
CA LYS A 181 -3.78 17.06 3.28
C LYS A 181 -2.84 17.33 4.44
N MET A 182 -3.07 18.45 5.16
CA MET A 182 -2.25 18.82 6.32
C MET A 182 -2.32 17.76 7.42
N LEU A 183 -3.51 17.22 7.69
CA LEU A 183 -3.68 16.13 8.65
C LEU A 183 -2.88 14.89 8.25
N ALA A 184 -2.93 14.49 6.97
CA ALA A 184 -2.15 13.35 6.47
C ALA A 184 -0.64 13.61 6.57
N GLU A 185 -0.17 14.81 6.21
CA GLU A 185 1.24 15.21 6.32
C GLU A 185 1.73 15.15 7.77
N GLU A 186 0.96 15.70 8.72
CA GLU A 186 1.29 15.68 10.15
C GLU A 186 1.40 14.24 10.70
N LEU A 187 0.45 13.38 10.34
CA LEU A 187 0.45 12.00 10.79
C LEU A 187 1.58 11.18 10.14
N LEU A 188 1.86 11.37 8.85
CA LEU A 188 2.98 10.72 8.16
C LEU A 188 4.33 11.17 8.71
N GLU A 189 4.47 12.45 9.04
CA GLU A 189 5.68 12.98 9.68
C GLU A 189 5.87 12.37 11.08
N ALA A 190 4.83 12.33 11.92
CA ALA A 190 4.88 11.66 13.21
C ALA A 190 5.26 10.18 13.09
N LEU A 191 4.69 9.47 12.10
CA LEU A 191 4.99 8.08 11.83
C LEU A 191 6.44 7.88 11.38
N SER A 192 7.06 8.84 10.70
CA SER A 192 8.45 8.74 10.24
C SER A 192 9.44 8.57 11.40
N TYR A 193 9.19 9.24 12.53
CA TYR A 193 9.97 9.13 13.76
C TYR A 193 9.66 7.84 14.53
N THR A 194 8.41 7.44 14.58
CA THR A 194 7.99 6.20 15.26
C THR A 194 8.40 4.95 14.50
N GLY A 195 8.40 5.02 13.17
CA GLY A 195 8.64 3.92 12.24
C GLY A 195 7.39 3.07 11.97
N ILE A 196 7.45 2.28 10.91
CA ILE A 196 6.40 1.37 10.47
C ILE A 196 6.87 -0.08 10.50
N GLY A 197 5.95 -1.01 10.73
CA GLY A 197 6.23 -2.44 10.82
C GLY A 197 6.50 -2.93 12.25
N GLY A 198 7.08 -4.12 12.36
CA GLY A 198 7.47 -4.72 13.62
C GLY A 198 8.85 -4.29 14.10
N LYS A 199 9.17 -4.62 15.36
CA LYS A 199 10.50 -4.36 15.96
C LYS A 199 10.92 -2.88 15.96
N LYS A 200 9.98 -1.96 16.02
CA LYS A 200 10.23 -0.51 16.12
C LYS A 200 11.03 -0.12 17.36
N SER A 201 10.84 -0.84 18.46
CA SER A 201 11.58 -0.61 19.72
C SER A 201 13.09 -0.84 19.61
N VAL A 202 13.54 -1.62 18.63
CA VAL A 202 14.97 -1.83 18.33
C VAL A 202 15.44 -0.99 17.13
N GLY A 203 14.63 -0.01 16.70
CA GLY A 203 15.00 0.99 15.69
C GLY A 203 14.66 0.63 14.25
N LEU A 204 13.96 -0.49 13.98
CA LEU A 204 13.54 -0.83 12.61
C LEU A 204 12.38 0.04 12.14
N GLY A 205 12.28 0.21 10.82
CA GLY A 205 11.16 0.84 10.15
C GLY A 205 11.15 2.37 10.14
N LYS A 206 12.23 3.02 10.58
CA LYS A 206 12.37 4.48 10.52
C LYS A 206 12.64 4.96 9.10
N PHE A 207 12.02 6.05 8.72
CA PHE A 207 12.16 6.61 7.38
C PHE A 207 12.15 8.14 7.43
N LYS A 208 12.70 8.74 6.38
CA LYS A 208 12.55 10.16 6.09
C LYS A 208 11.36 10.35 5.15
N LEU A 209 10.46 11.24 5.52
CA LEU A 209 9.32 11.59 4.67
C LEU A 209 9.74 12.64 3.65
N LEU A 210 9.52 12.35 2.36
CA LEU A 210 9.82 13.26 1.28
C LEU A 210 8.56 13.47 0.42
N LYS A 211 8.34 14.71 -0.04
CA LYS A 211 7.30 14.98 -1.04
C LYS A 211 7.77 14.48 -2.40
N GLY A 212 7.01 13.54 -2.98
CA GLY A 212 7.25 13.05 -4.33
C GLY A 212 6.67 13.99 -5.39
N LYS A 213 7.23 13.95 -6.58
CA LYS A 213 6.66 14.65 -7.74
C LYS A 213 5.63 13.73 -8.40
N MET A 214 4.39 14.19 -8.51
CA MET A 214 3.36 13.49 -9.29
C MET A 214 3.73 13.54 -10.77
N SER A 215 3.78 12.40 -11.46
CA SER A 215 3.95 12.36 -12.90
C SER A 215 2.63 12.73 -13.60
N GLU A 216 2.71 13.38 -14.76
CA GLU A 216 1.53 13.75 -15.56
C GLU A 216 0.75 12.50 -15.95
N CYS A 217 1.45 11.46 -16.41
CA CYS A 217 0.86 10.17 -16.77
C CYS A 217 0.03 9.57 -15.62
N LEU A 218 0.59 9.52 -14.39
CA LEU A 218 -0.16 9.01 -13.23
C LEU A 218 -1.38 9.87 -12.93
N LEU A 219 -1.25 11.19 -13.00
CA LEU A 219 -2.35 12.11 -12.72
C LEU A 219 -3.47 11.97 -13.75
N GLU A 220 -3.14 11.77 -15.01
CA GLU A 220 -4.10 11.49 -16.08
C GLU A 220 -4.86 10.20 -15.81
N HIS A 221 -4.17 9.12 -15.45
CA HIS A 221 -4.81 7.86 -15.09
C HIS A 221 -5.70 7.96 -13.85
N LEU A 222 -5.26 8.67 -12.80
CA LEU A 222 -6.06 8.88 -11.58
C LEU A 222 -7.35 9.67 -11.83
N ASN A 223 -7.35 10.57 -12.82
CA ASN A 223 -8.50 11.38 -13.19
C ASN A 223 -9.29 10.78 -14.38
N SER A 224 -8.82 9.68 -14.98
CA SER A 224 -9.47 9.09 -16.14
C SER A 224 -10.81 8.47 -15.78
N ASN A 225 -11.78 8.62 -16.67
CA ASN A 225 -13.08 7.93 -16.57
C ASN A 225 -13.11 6.69 -17.48
N SER A 226 -12.09 5.86 -17.41
CA SER A 226 -12.02 4.62 -18.17
C SER A 226 -13.02 3.59 -17.66
N LYS A 227 -13.48 2.68 -18.54
CA LYS A 227 -14.42 1.61 -18.20
C LYS A 227 -13.83 0.67 -17.14
N LYS A 228 -12.54 0.34 -17.26
CA LYS A 228 -11.83 -0.50 -16.27
C LYS A 228 -10.99 0.35 -15.35
N LYS A 229 -11.10 0.07 -14.08
CA LYS A 229 -10.39 0.75 -12.98
C LYS A 229 -9.51 -0.24 -12.25
N VAL A 230 -8.32 0.20 -11.88
CA VAL A 230 -7.32 -0.61 -11.16
C VAL A 230 -7.27 -0.18 -9.70
N LEU A 231 -7.42 -1.12 -8.78
CA LEU A 231 -7.25 -0.83 -7.35
C LEU A 231 -5.81 -0.47 -7.03
N LEU A 232 -5.63 0.63 -6.31
CA LEU A 232 -4.33 1.05 -5.75
C LEU A 232 -4.22 0.81 -4.25
N SER A 233 -5.20 0.14 -3.66
CA SER A 233 -5.18 -0.29 -2.26
C SER A 233 -5.85 -1.65 -2.13
N VAL A 234 -5.67 -2.31 -1.00
CA VAL A 234 -6.58 -3.40 -0.63
C VAL A 234 -7.99 -2.83 -0.44
N ALA A 235 -9.00 -3.58 -0.83
CA ALA A 235 -10.39 -3.16 -0.72
C ALA A 235 -11.32 -4.35 -0.47
N LEU A 236 -12.45 -4.07 0.19
CA LEU A 236 -13.53 -5.02 0.37
C LEU A 236 -14.85 -4.31 0.08
N PRO A 237 -15.61 -4.70 -0.97
CA PRO A 237 -16.97 -4.22 -1.21
C PRO A 237 -17.87 -4.55 -0.01
N ARG A 238 -18.87 -3.72 0.22
CA ARG A 238 -19.97 -4.08 1.12
C ARG A 238 -20.73 -5.28 0.55
N GLU A 239 -21.48 -5.98 1.38
CA GLU A 239 -22.24 -7.17 0.99
C GLU A 239 -23.23 -6.86 -0.16
N ASP A 240 -23.86 -5.70 -0.13
CA ASP A 240 -24.79 -5.22 -1.16
C ASP A 240 -24.11 -4.75 -2.46
N GLU A 241 -22.80 -4.52 -2.44
CA GLU A 241 -22.02 -4.12 -3.61
C GLU A 241 -21.32 -5.32 -4.30
N LEU A 242 -21.16 -6.44 -3.58
CA LEU A 242 -20.24 -7.52 -3.97
C LEU A 242 -20.57 -8.12 -5.34
N ASP A 243 -21.82 -8.49 -5.56
CA ASP A 243 -22.24 -9.13 -6.82
C ASP A 243 -21.96 -8.21 -8.02
N ARG A 244 -22.32 -6.92 -7.90
CA ARG A 244 -22.08 -5.94 -8.96
C ARG A 244 -20.59 -5.67 -9.15
N ALA A 245 -19.81 -5.58 -8.08
CA ALA A 245 -18.36 -5.36 -8.16
C ALA A 245 -17.63 -6.52 -8.86
N LEU A 246 -18.16 -7.76 -8.74
CA LEU A 246 -17.56 -8.94 -9.36
C LEU A 246 -17.83 -9.06 -10.87
N GLU A 247 -18.82 -8.34 -11.40
CA GLU A 247 -19.13 -8.37 -12.83
C GLU A 247 -17.94 -7.85 -13.66
N ASN A 248 -17.49 -8.64 -14.64
CA ASN A 248 -16.37 -8.33 -15.52
C ASN A 248 -15.06 -7.93 -14.80
N SER A 249 -14.89 -8.36 -13.56
CA SER A 249 -13.71 -8.10 -12.75
C SER A 249 -12.60 -9.11 -13.01
N SER A 250 -11.36 -8.71 -12.67
CA SER A 250 -10.18 -9.57 -12.63
C SER A 250 -9.42 -9.28 -11.37
N TYR A 251 -9.41 -10.19 -10.43
CA TYR A 251 -8.92 -9.90 -9.08
C TYR A 251 -8.11 -11.04 -8.48
N GLN A 252 -7.38 -10.69 -7.43
CA GLN A 252 -6.73 -11.63 -6.52
C GLN A 252 -7.18 -11.31 -5.09
N LEU A 253 -7.48 -12.37 -4.34
CA LEU A 253 -7.77 -12.24 -2.92
C LEU A 253 -6.47 -12.31 -2.11
N GLU A 254 -6.36 -11.43 -1.14
CA GLU A 254 -5.29 -11.40 -0.16
C GLU A 254 -5.88 -11.59 1.24
N LYS A 255 -5.31 -12.53 2.01
CA LYS A 255 -5.71 -12.75 3.40
C LYS A 255 -5.12 -11.66 4.28
N ARG A 256 -5.99 -10.96 5.01
CA ARG A 256 -5.60 -10.01 6.05
C ARG A 256 -5.86 -10.62 7.41
N SER A 257 -4.83 -10.66 8.23
CA SER A 257 -4.91 -11.12 9.62
C SER A 257 -3.86 -10.38 10.46
N GLY A 258 -3.74 -10.68 11.72
CA GLY A 258 -2.75 -10.07 12.61
C GLY A 258 -3.28 -9.87 14.00
N PHE A 259 -2.53 -9.12 14.79
CA PHE A 259 -2.89 -8.79 16.15
C PHE A 259 -3.18 -7.31 16.29
N VAL A 260 -3.99 -6.95 17.28
CA VAL A 260 -4.17 -5.55 17.67
C VAL A 260 -2.84 -5.04 18.23
N ALA A 261 -2.30 -4.02 17.58
CA ALA A 261 -0.87 -3.65 17.71
C ALA A 261 -0.60 -2.67 18.84
N SER A 262 -1.20 -2.81 20.02
CA SER A 262 -0.79 -1.91 21.10
C SER A 262 -1.09 -2.46 22.49
N SER A 263 -0.05 -2.71 23.25
CA SER A 263 -0.13 -2.92 24.69
C SER A 263 -0.54 -1.65 25.48
N THR A 264 -0.48 -0.47 24.87
CA THR A 264 -0.86 0.80 25.51
C THR A 264 -2.37 1.07 25.41
N TYR A 265 -3.02 0.59 24.33
CA TYR A 265 -4.42 0.86 24.04
C TYR A 265 -5.30 -0.39 24.05
N ALA A 266 -4.74 -1.56 24.29
CA ALA A 266 -5.44 -2.83 24.44
C ALA A 266 -4.86 -3.59 25.63
N ASP A 267 -5.73 -4.00 26.55
CA ASP A 267 -5.35 -4.71 27.78
C ASP A 267 -4.80 -6.12 27.50
N GLU A 268 -5.16 -6.70 26.36
CA GLU A 268 -4.75 -8.05 25.96
C GLU A 268 -4.34 -8.11 24.48
N TRP A 269 -3.47 -9.07 24.16
CA TRP A 269 -3.13 -9.43 22.79
C TRP A 269 -4.33 -10.07 22.09
N ARG A 270 -5.05 -9.31 21.25
CA ARG A 270 -6.20 -9.83 20.50
C ARG A 270 -5.79 -10.10 19.06
N LYS A 271 -6.04 -11.31 18.60
CA LYS A 271 -5.95 -11.65 17.19
C LYS A 271 -7.16 -11.04 16.45
N LYS A 272 -6.89 -10.33 15.34
CA LYS A 272 -7.95 -9.88 14.43
C LYS A 272 -8.61 -11.08 13.77
N LYS A 273 -9.88 -10.96 13.38
CA LYS A 273 -10.54 -11.95 12.52
C LYS A 273 -9.82 -12.00 11.17
N ASP A 274 -9.66 -13.21 10.63
CA ASP A 274 -9.13 -13.37 9.28
C ASP A 274 -10.14 -12.81 8.28
N LEU A 275 -9.67 -11.98 7.37
CA LEU A 275 -10.46 -11.32 6.34
C LEU A 275 -9.79 -11.55 4.99
N TYR A 276 -10.58 -11.78 3.94
CA TYR A 276 -10.10 -11.84 2.56
C TYR A 276 -10.56 -10.60 1.83
N VAL A 277 -9.61 -9.87 1.26
CA VAL A 277 -9.83 -8.62 0.56
C VAL A 277 -9.30 -8.70 -0.86
N PHE A 278 -9.77 -7.85 -1.74
CA PHE A 278 -9.15 -7.68 -3.05
C PHE A 278 -7.79 -7.00 -2.92
N ALA A 279 -6.79 -7.58 -3.56
CA ALA A 279 -5.43 -7.03 -3.58
C ALA A 279 -5.33 -5.84 -4.54
N SER A 280 -4.41 -4.92 -4.27
CA SER A 280 -4.04 -3.88 -5.23
C SER A 280 -3.59 -4.48 -6.57
N GLY A 281 -3.93 -3.83 -7.68
CA GLY A 281 -3.79 -4.38 -9.03
C GLY A 281 -5.03 -5.07 -9.55
N SER A 282 -5.99 -5.44 -8.69
CA SER A 282 -7.29 -5.96 -9.13
C SER A 282 -8.03 -4.92 -9.97
N CYS A 283 -8.74 -5.39 -11.00
CA CYS A 283 -9.39 -4.55 -11.99
C CYS A 283 -10.89 -4.76 -11.98
N PHE A 284 -11.65 -3.67 -11.95
CA PHE A 284 -13.12 -3.67 -11.89
C PHE A 284 -13.70 -2.74 -12.94
N GLU A 285 -14.90 -3.05 -13.44
CA GLU A 285 -15.66 -2.13 -14.27
C GLU A 285 -16.57 -1.24 -13.40
N GLU A 286 -17.14 -1.81 -12.35
CA GLU A 286 -18.00 -1.09 -11.43
C GLU A 286 -17.20 -0.56 -10.22
N LEU A 287 -17.51 0.67 -9.82
CA LEU A 287 -16.96 1.25 -8.58
C LEU A 287 -17.78 0.77 -7.39
N PHE A 288 -17.11 0.59 -6.27
CA PHE A 288 -17.72 0.34 -4.97
C PHE A 288 -17.05 1.21 -3.90
N GLU A 289 -17.77 1.51 -2.84
CA GLU A 289 -17.24 2.31 -1.73
C GLU A 289 -16.48 1.43 -0.73
N GLY A 290 -17.00 0.23 -0.50
CA GLY A 290 -16.40 -0.70 0.45
C GLY A 290 -16.71 -0.38 1.91
N ASP A 291 -16.14 -1.21 2.81
CA ASP A 291 -16.35 -1.13 4.26
C ASP A 291 -15.10 -1.52 5.06
N ILE A 292 -13.94 -1.09 4.63
CA ILE A 292 -12.69 -1.31 5.37
C ILE A 292 -12.07 0.05 5.76
#